data_c0bf1b9ebb2ea5a86741480523e4d844
#
_entry.id   c0bf1b9ebb2ea5a86741480523e4d844
#
_cell.length_a   1.000
_cell.length_b   1.000
_cell.length_c   1.000
_cell.angle_alpha   90.00
_cell.angle_beta   90.00
_cell.angle_gamma   90.00
#
_symmetry.space_group_name_H-M   'P 1'
#
loop_
_entity.id
_entity.type
_entity.pdbx_description
1 polymer ?
#
loop_
_entity_poly.entity_id
_entity_poly.type
_entity_poly.pdbx_seq_one_letter_code
_entity_poly.pdbx_strand_id
1 'polypeptide(L)'
;MNQVADEATEDVVIGSVILNPNEHSMVAQYVPELSVFSQRKSRALWNKITKMRRQNKHIDNLTICTSITSDEMSQGVTRGYVIDCTSNACSTGMAEVYAQKIYEKYLLRKIISEADDIKNDVLNKGSDVYELITGAHSLMGELLRVRPGLKFSIENAMADTVQSMNGGSKKMIKTGYPRIDEFAGGLTRGEISIVGGRPGHGKTTFLVNLLVSLIGKGYKVAVFNRELPNTEVLKKMVCIEEPKLNYGDVRRGTLSESTIELLRGVQEKINKKYSEDKFVMFDDVRDFPKTASEVKKFKPDVIIDDYIQLITPST
;
A
#
# COMPACT_ATOMS: atom_id res chain seq x y z
N MET A 1 -1.84 -11.14 -28.32
CA MET A 1 -2.56 -11.66 -27.14
C MET A 1 -2.13 -13.08 -26.70
N ASN A 2 -1.60 -13.95 -27.60
CA ASN A 2 -1.23 -15.33 -27.22
C ASN A 2 -0.02 -15.49 -26.25
N GLN A 3 0.78 -14.48 -26.00
CA GLN A 3 1.95 -14.60 -25.10
C GLN A 3 1.61 -14.55 -23.58
N VAL A 4 0.38 -14.21 -23.23
CA VAL A 4 -0.06 -13.99 -21.83
C VAL A 4 -1.08 -15.04 -21.36
N ALA A 5 -1.40 -16.01 -22.23
CA ALA A 5 -2.14 -17.23 -21.91
C ALA A 5 -1.20 -18.43 -22.00
N ASP A 6 -1.34 -19.39 -21.09
CA ASP A 6 -0.58 -20.64 -21.08
C ASP A 6 -1.54 -21.79 -20.81
N GLU A 7 -2.25 -22.17 -21.90
CA GLU A 7 -3.30 -23.18 -21.86
C GLU A 7 -2.79 -24.54 -21.39
N ALA A 8 -1.58 -24.91 -21.85
CA ALA A 8 -0.97 -26.18 -21.45
C ALA A 8 -0.68 -26.22 -19.95
N THR A 9 -0.19 -25.12 -19.37
CA THR A 9 0.05 -25.03 -17.94
C THR A 9 -1.26 -25.05 -17.14
N GLU A 10 -2.35 -24.45 -17.65
CA GLU A 10 -3.68 -24.53 -17.02
C GLU A 10 -4.16 -25.99 -16.94
N ASP A 11 -4.04 -26.75 -18.03
CA ASP A 11 -4.43 -28.15 -18.11
C ASP A 11 -3.61 -29.02 -17.15
N VAL A 12 -2.29 -28.78 -17.04
CA VAL A 12 -1.39 -29.44 -16.10
C VAL A 12 -1.83 -29.22 -14.65
N VAL A 13 -2.17 -27.98 -14.27
CA VAL A 13 -2.59 -27.63 -12.90
C VAL A 13 -3.91 -28.35 -12.55
N ILE A 14 -4.89 -28.30 -13.44
CA ILE A 14 -6.20 -28.94 -13.24
C ILE A 14 -6.04 -30.45 -13.14
N GLY A 15 -5.29 -31.05 -14.08
CA GLY A 15 -5.04 -32.48 -14.10
C GLY A 15 -4.35 -32.98 -12.83
N SER A 16 -3.35 -32.24 -12.34
CA SER A 16 -2.65 -32.58 -11.09
C SER A 16 -3.58 -32.59 -9.88
N VAL A 17 -4.51 -31.63 -9.79
CA VAL A 17 -5.51 -31.58 -8.71
C VAL A 17 -6.56 -32.69 -8.85
N ILE A 18 -6.89 -33.15 -10.06
CA ILE A 18 -7.79 -34.29 -10.25
C ILE A 18 -7.10 -35.58 -9.77
N LEU A 19 -5.80 -35.78 -10.09
CA LEU A 19 -5.05 -36.96 -9.68
C LEU A 19 -4.69 -36.94 -8.19
N ASN A 20 -4.45 -35.75 -7.64
CA ASN A 20 -4.14 -35.56 -6.23
C ASN A 20 -5.00 -34.43 -5.62
N PRO A 21 -6.25 -34.72 -5.20
CA PRO A 21 -7.15 -33.72 -4.66
C PRO A 21 -6.65 -32.98 -3.41
N ASN A 22 -5.64 -33.50 -2.72
CA ASN A 22 -5.05 -32.82 -1.56
C ASN A 22 -4.27 -31.55 -1.97
N GLU A 23 -3.78 -31.46 -3.19
CA GLU A 23 -3.10 -30.28 -3.71
C GLU A 23 -4.03 -29.09 -3.99
N HIS A 24 -5.36 -29.33 -4.05
CA HIS A 24 -6.35 -28.28 -4.32
C HIS A 24 -6.18 -27.05 -3.39
N SER A 25 -5.94 -27.27 -2.11
CA SER A 25 -5.85 -26.15 -1.15
C SER A 25 -4.63 -25.26 -1.38
N MET A 26 -3.53 -25.84 -1.84
CA MET A 26 -2.32 -25.09 -2.21
C MET A 26 -2.53 -24.35 -3.53
N VAL A 27 -3.06 -25.03 -4.54
CA VAL A 27 -3.35 -24.44 -5.85
C VAL A 27 -4.40 -23.32 -5.75
N ALA A 28 -5.45 -23.50 -4.93
CA ALA A 28 -6.53 -22.53 -4.74
C ALA A 28 -6.04 -21.17 -4.18
N GLN A 29 -4.88 -21.14 -3.52
CA GLN A 29 -4.28 -19.86 -3.08
C GLN A 29 -3.86 -18.99 -4.27
N TYR A 30 -3.48 -19.60 -5.39
CA TYR A 30 -3.13 -18.91 -6.64
C TYR A 30 -4.33 -18.72 -7.57
N VAL A 31 -5.51 -19.21 -7.19
CA VAL A 31 -6.74 -19.08 -7.96
C VAL A 31 -7.83 -18.39 -7.11
N PRO A 32 -7.61 -17.11 -6.73
CA PRO A 32 -8.61 -16.35 -5.96
C PRO A 32 -9.89 -16.13 -6.73
N GLU A 33 -9.83 -16.10 -8.05
CA GLU A 33 -10.99 -15.97 -8.94
C GLU A 33 -10.83 -16.81 -10.21
N LEU A 34 -11.92 -17.14 -10.88
CA LEU A 34 -11.90 -18.00 -12.06
C LEU A 34 -11.18 -17.41 -13.27
N SER A 35 -11.07 -16.09 -13.35
CA SER A 35 -10.37 -15.35 -14.42
C SER A 35 -8.86 -15.58 -14.43
N VAL A 36 -8.30 -16.19 -13.37
CA VAL A 36 -6.92 -16.70 -13.37
C VAL A 36 -6.69 -17.67 -14.52
N PHE A 37 -7.66 -18.52 -14.82
CA PHE A 37 -7.64 -19.33 -16.03
C PHE A 37 -8.06 -18.49 -17.26
N SER A 38 -7.31 -18.59 -18.33
CA SER A 38 -7.60 -17.89 -19.56
C SER A 38 -8.76 -18.54 -20.34
N GLN A 39 -8.84 -19.87 -20.30
CA GLN A 39 -9.81 -20.65 -21.04
C GLN A 39 -11.13 -20.81 -20.31
N ARG A 40 -12.24 -20.78 -21.07
CA ARG A 40 -13.59 -20.98 -20.53
C ARG A 40 -13.76 -22.41 -19.96
N LYS A 41 -13.23 -23.43 -20.65
CA LYS A 41 -13.28 -24.82 -20.23
C LYS A 41 -12.50 -25.07 -18.93
N SER A 42 -11.32 -24.44 -18.77
CA SER A 42 -10.52 -24.54 -17.55
C SER A 42 -11.24 -23.91 -16.34
N ARG A 43 -11.86 -22.75 -16.53
CA ARG A 43 -12.69 -22.08 -15.52
C ARG A 43 -13.85 -22.96 -15.05
N ALA A 44 -14.58 -23.55 -16.01
CA ALA A 44 -15.72 -24.40 -15.73
C ALA A 44 -15.32 -25.68 -14.98
N LEU A 45 -14.23 -26.34 -15.41
CA LEU A 45 -13.74 -27.55 -14.77
C LEU A 45 -13.19 -27.26 -13.37
N TRP A 46 -12.42 -26.19 -13.18
CA TRP A 46 -11.96 -25.77 -11.86
C TRP A 46 -13.11 -25.45 -10.89
N ASN A 47 -14.14 -24.73 -11.35
CA ASN A 47 -15.33 -24.45 -10.56
C ASN A 47 -16.06 -25.73 -10.16
N LYS A 48 -16.18 -26.71 -11.05
CA LYS A 48 -16.74 -28.02 -10.76
C LYS A 48 -15.94 -28.75 -9.67
N ILE A 49 -14.62 -28.85 -9.82
CA ILE A 49 -13.73 -29.48 -8.83
C ILE A 49 -13.88 -28.82 -7.45
N THR A 50 -13.89 -27.48 -7.42
CA THR A 50 -14.06 -26.71 -6.19
C THR A 50 -15.42 -26.95 -5.53
N LYS A 51 -16.53 -27.04 -6.33
CA LYS A 51 -17.86 -27.38 -5.82
C LYS A 51 -17.92 -28.81 -5.26
N MET A 52 -17.32 -29.78 -5.97
CA MET A 52 -17.28 -31.18 -5.50
C MET A 52 -16.50 -31.27 -4.17
N ARG A 53 -15.38 -30.55 -4.03
CA ARG A 53 -14.62 -30.50 -2.79
C ARG A 53 -15.43 -29.91 -1.62
N ARG A 54 -16.12 -28.80 -1.85
CA ARG A 54 -17.00 -28.18 -0.84
C ARG A 54 -18.15 -29.11 -0.39
N GLN A 55 -18.58 -30.00 -1.30
CA GLN A 55 -19.64 -31.00 -1.03
C GLN A 55 -19.09 -32.33 -0.48
N ASN A 56 -17.79 -32.41 -0.17
CA ASN A 56 -17.06 -33.62 0.23
C ASN A 56 -17.29 -34.83 -0.72
N LYS A 57 -17.47 -34.54 -2.03
CA LYS A 57 -17.56 -35.55 -3.07
C LYS A 57 -16.19 -36.02 -3.47
N HIS A 58 -16.11 -37.32 -3.86
CA HIS A 58 -14.85 -37.86 -4.39
C HIS A 58 -14.49 -37.21 -5.70
N ILE A 59 -13.22 -36.86 -5.87
CA ILE A 59 -12.66 -36.19 -7.05
C ILE A 59 -11.73 -37.19 -7.74
N ASP A 60 -12.16 -37.69 -8.88
CA ASP A 60 -11.39 -38.51 -9.81
C ASP A 60 -11.97 -38.38 -11.23
N ASN A 61 -11.26 -38.90 -12.21
CA ASN A 61 -11.66 -38.85 -13.63
C ASN A 61 -13.08 -39.42 -13.85
N LEU A 62 -13.39 -40.53 -13.25
CA LEU A 62 -14.68 -41.22 -13.47
C LEU A 62 -15.84 -40.38 -12.91
N THR A 63 -15.70 -39.94 -11.65
CA THR A 63 -16.74 -39.17 -10.96
C THR A 63 -16.96 -37.83 -11.66
N ILE A 64 -15.89 -37.15 -12.11
CA ILE A 64 -16.03 -35.92 -12.87
C ILE A 64 -16.73 -36.18 -14.20
N CYS A 65 -16.24 -37.14 -15.01
CA CYS A 65 -16.78 -37.46 -16.32
C CYS A 65 -18.26 -37.88 -16.31
N THR A 66 -18.70 -38.58 -15.28
CA THR A 66 -20.06 -39.03 -15.14
C THR A 66 -21.03 -37.95 -14.63
N SER A 67 -20.50 -36.91 -14.00
CA SER A 67 -21.26 -35.79 -13.46
C SER A 67 -21.21 -34.51 -14.28
N ILE A 68 -20.64 -34.53 -15.49
CA ILE A 68 -20.64 -33.35 -16.39
C ILE A 68 -22.07 -32.97 -16.77
N THR A 69 -22.42 -31.71 -16.55
CA THR A 69 -23.75 -31.17 -16.90
C THR A 69 -23.77 -30.62 -18.30
N SER A 70 -24.98 -30.44 -18.87
CA SER A 70 -25.14 -29.81 -20.20
C SER A 70 -24.56 -28.40 -20.28
N ASP A 71 -24.64 -27.63 -19.19
CA ASP A 71 -24.04 -26.29 -19.10
C ASP A 71 -22.52 -26.36 -19.17
N GLU A 72 -21.89 -27.26 -18.40
CA GLU A 72 -20.43 -27.46 -18.42
C GLU A 72 -19.94 -27.94 -19.79
N MET A 73 -20.74 -28.80 -20.47
CA MET A 73 -20.46 -29.20 -21.86
C MET A 73 -20.47 -28.01 -22.81
N SER A 74 -21.45 -27.11 -22.66
CA SER A 74 -21.54 -25.88 -23.48
C SER A 74 -20.34 -24.94 -23.26
N GLN A 75 -19.68 -25.07 -22.12
CA GLN A 75 -18.46 -24.31 -21.77
C GLN A 75 -17.18 -25.02 -22.21
N GLY A 76 -17.29 -26.19 -22.85
CA GLY A 76 -16.17 -26.96 -23.39
C GLY A 76 -15.61 -28.03 -22.46
N VAL A 77 -16.26 -28.34 -21.34
CA VAL A 77 -15.89 -29.44 -20.47
C VAL A 77 -16.41 -30.74 -21.06
N THR A 78 -15.55 -31.50 -21.69
CA THR A 78 -15.84 -32.82 -22.26
C THR A 78 -15.09 -33.91 -21.51
N ARG A 79 -15.50 -35.17 -21.67
CA ARG A 79 -14.77 -36.30 -21.15
C ARG A 79 -13.33 -36.36 -21.68
N GLY A 80 -13.15 -36.06 -22.99
CA GLY A 80 -11.83 -35.99 -23.61
C GLY A 80 -10.96 -34.93 -22.91
N TYR A 81 -11.50 -33.72 -22.69
CA TYR A 81 -10.77 -32.64 -22.01
C TYR A 81 -10.31 -33.02 -20.59
N VAL A 82 -11.16 -33.70 -19.81
CA VAL A 82 -10.78 -34.18 -18.47
C VAL A 82 -9.64 -35.19 -18.54
N ILE A 83 -9.66 -36.11 -19.52
CA ILE A 83 -8.62 -37.11 -19.75
C ILE A 83 -7.32 -36.42 -20.21
N ASP A 84 -7.40 -35.45 -21.12
CA ASP A 84 -6.25 -34.68 -21.60
C ASP A 84 -5.55 -33.94 -20.43
N CYS A 85 -6.31 -33.26 -19.57
CA CYS A 85 -5.77 -32.62 -18.37
C CYS A 85 -5.00 -33.61 -17.50
N THR A 86 -5.58 -34.77 -17.21
CA THR A 86 -4.92 -35.75 -16.33
C THR A 86 -3.75 -36.46 -16.98
N SER A 87 -3.76 -36.63 -18.32
CA SER A 87 -2.62 -37.17 -19.06
C SER A 87 -1.43 -36.21 -19.07
N ASN A 88 -1.68 -34.91 -19.00
CA ASN A 88 -0.66 -33.86 -18.94
C ASN A 88 -0.27 -33.48 -17.51
N ALA A 89 -0.84 -34.12 -16.48
CA ALA A 89 -0.58 -33.76 -15.09
C ALA A 89 0.91 -33.91 -14.72
N CYS A 90 1.37 -33.02 -13.87
CA CYS A 90 2.74 -33.06 -13.35
C CYS A 90 2.86 -34.02 -12.16
N SER A 91 4.12 -34.32 -11.79
CA SER A 91 4.40 -35.07 -10.56
C SER A 91 3.91 -34.35 -9.32
N THR A 92 3.56 -35.13 -8.29
CA THR A 92 3.11 -34.63 -6.99
C THR A 92 4.06 -33.55 -6.44
N GLY A 93 3.47 -32.46 -5.97
CA GLY A 93 4.23 -31.30 -5.41
C GLY A 93 4.58 -30.21 -6.42
N MET A 94 4.41 -30.43 -7.71
CA MET A 94 4.72 -29.43 -8.75
C MET A 94 3.53 -28.57 -9.13
N ALA A 95 2.30 -28.96 -8.76
CA ALA A 95 1.08 -28.21 -9.11
C ALA A 95 1.09 -26.77 -8.58
N GLU A 96 1.66 -26.53 -7.40
CA GLU A 96 1.80 -25.19 -6.82
C GLU A 96 2.69 -24.29 -7.69
N VAL A 97 3.81 -24.80 -8.19
CA VAL A 97 4.75 -24.05 -9.04
C VAL A 97 4.08 -23.63 -10.37
N TYR A 98 3.30 -24.53 -10.95
CA TYR A 98 2.54 -24.22 -12.17
C TYR A 98 1.36 -23.29 -11.89
N ALA A 99 0.70 -23.43 -10.74
CA ALA A 99 -0.34 -22.51 -10.31
C ALA A 99 0.18 -21.08 -10.13
N GLN A 100 1.39 -20.93 -9.58
CA GLN A 100 2.06 -19.62 -9.53
C GLN A 100 2.28 -19.04 -10.93
N LYS A 101 2.74 -19.84 -11.90
CA LYS A 101 2.95 -19.36 -13.28
C LYS A 101 1.66 -18.89 -13.94
N ILE A 102 0.54 -19.62 -13.79
CA ILE A 102 -0.74 -19.18 -14.37
C ILE A 102 -1.25 -17.91 -13.69
N TYR A 103 -1.00 -17.75 -12.39
CA TYR A 103 -1.31 -16.53 -11.66
C TYR A 103 -0.48 -15.33 -12.14
N GLU A 104 0.81 -15.50 -12.38
CA GLU A 104 1.67 -14.46 -12.97
C GLU A 104 1.15 -14.03 -14.35
N LYS A 105 0.75 -15.00 -15.20
CA LYS A 105 0.11 -14.69 -16.49
C LYS A 105 -1.22 -13.96 -16.35
N TYR A 106 -2.02 -14.31 -15.34
CA TYR A 106 -3.24 -13.58 -15.02
C TYR A 106 -2.96 -12.12 -14.63
N LEU A 107 -1.96 -11.85 -13.79
CA LEU A 107 -1.57 -10.48 -13.44
C LEU A 107 -1.15 -9.68 -14.67
N LEU A 108 -0.39 -10.30 -15.59
CA LEU A 108 -0.02 -9.65 -16.85
C LEU A 108 -1.26 -9.31 -17.71
N ARG A 109 -2.26 -10.21 -17.79
CA ARG A 109 -3.53 -9.93 -18.48
C ARG A 109 -4.29 -8.77 -17.82
N LYS A 110 -4.34 -8.75 -16.49
CA LYS A 110 -4.95 -7.63 -15.74
C LYS A 110 -4.24 -6.31 -16.04
N ILE A 111 -2.93 -6.27 -15.99
CA ILE A 111 -2.14 -5.05 -16.30
C ILE A 111 -2.45 -4.55 -17.71
N ILE A 112 -2.54 -5.44 -18.71
CA ILE A 112 -2.87 -5.07 -20.08
C ILE A 112 -4.28 -4.49 -20.17
N SER A 113 -5.27 -5.17 -19.56
CA SER A 113 -6.65 -4.69 -19.53
C SER A 113 -6.77 -3.30 -18.92
N GLU A 114 -6.17 -3.09 -17.75
CA GLU A 114 -6.19 -1.81 -17.05
C GLU A 114 -5.46 -0.70 -17.83
N ALA A 115 -4.36 -1.05 -18.51
CA ALA A 115 -3.67 -0.09 -19.39
C ALA A 115 -4.54 0.33 -20.59
N ASP A 116 -5.31 -0.60 -21.16
CA ASP A 116 -6.27 -0.30 -22.22
C ASP A 116 -7.43 0.55 -21.70
N ASP A 117 -7.93 0.30 -20.49
CA ASP A 117 -8.99 1.10 -19.86
C ASP A 117 -8.49 2.53 -19.57
N ILE A 118 -7.31 2.69 -18.98
CA ILE A 118 -6.68 4.00 -18.77
C ILE A 118 -6.50 4.74 -20.10
N LYS A 119 -6.04 4.05 -21.14
CA LYS A 119 -5.89 4.64 -22.48
C LYS A 119 -7.22 5.14 -23.03
N ASN A 120 -8.28 4.35 -22.88
CA ASN A 120 -9.62 4.71 -23.36
C ASN A 120 -10.17 5.93 -22.59
N ASP A 121 -9.95 5.98 -21.26
CA ASP A 121 -10.36 7.10 -20.42
C ASP A 121 -9.61 8.40 -20.78
N VAL A 122 -8.32 8.32 -21.09
CA VAL A 122 -7.52 9.47 -21.57
C VAL A 122 -8.02 9.98 -22.91
N LEU A 123 -8.49 9.07 -23.79
CA LEU A 123 -9.00 9.45 -25.12
C LEU A 123 -10.44 9.99 -25.05
N ASN A 124 -11.21 9.63 -24.03
CA ASN A 124 -12.55 10.15 -23.79
C ASN A 124 -12.42 11.54 -23.14
N LYS A 125 -12.67 12.60 -23.94
CA LYS A 125 -12.58 13.99 -23.50
C LYS A 125 -13.54 14.27 -22.34
N GLY A 126 -13.04 14.48 -21.12
CA GLY A 126 -13.85 14.91 -19.97
C GLY A 126 -13.35 14.43 -18.60
N SER A 127 -12.41 13.51 -18.54
CA SER A 127 -11.87 13.04 -17.27
C SER A 127 -10.81 13.99 -16.70
N ASP A 128 -10.87 14.26 -15.40
CA ASP A 128 -9.81 15.02 -14.71
C ASP A 128 -8.51 14.21 -14.73
N VAL A 129 -7.43 14.84 -15.15
CA VAL A 129 -6.10 14.21 -15.25
C VAL A 129 -5.64 13.66 -13.90
N TYR A 130 -5.96 14.36 -12.80
CA TYR A 130 -5.58 13.90 -11.46
C TYR A 130 -6.41 12.71 -10.99
N GLU A 131 -7.69 12.62 -11.39
CA GLU A 131 -8.51 11.44 -11.11
C GLU A 131 -8.00 10.22 -11.87
N LEU A 132 -7.62 10.37 -13.14
CA LEU A 132 -7.01 9.30 -13.94
C LEU A 132 -5.72 8.78 -13.34
N ILE A 133 -4.81 9.68 -12.92
CA ILE A 133 -3.54 9.31 -12.27
C ILE A 133 -3.81 8.58 -10.96
N THR A 134 -4.75 9.06 -10.16
CA THR A 134 -5.09 8.47 -8.85
C THR A 134 -5.72 7.09 -9.03
N GLY A 135 -6.64 6.94 -10.00
CA GLY A 135 -7.26 5.66 -10.35
C GLY A 135 -6.23 4.62 -10.79
N ALA A 136 -5.38 4.98 -11.75
CA ALA A 136 -4.29 4.13 -12.25
C ALA A 136 -3.36 3.67 -11.10
N HIS A 137 -3.02 4.58 -10.20
CA HIS A 137 -2.17 4.26 -9.05
C HIS A 137 -2.86 3.31 -8.07
N SER A 138 -4.16 3.50 -7.79
CA SER A 138 -4.95 2.63 -6.90
C SER A 138 -5.00 1.19 -7.43
N LEU A 139 -5.31 1.03 -8.72
CA LEU A 139 -5.35 -0.26 -9.40
C LEU A 139 -4.02 -1.01 -9.32
N MET A 140 -2.92 -0.33 -9.62
CA MET A 140 -1.58 -0.95 -9.49
C MET A 140 -1.27 -1.32 -8.04
N GLY A 141 -1.73 -0.53 -7.07
CA GLY A 141 -1.61 -0.82 -5.64
C GLY A 141 -2.38 -2.07 -5.23
N GLU A 142 -3.55 -2.31 -5.77
CA GLU A 142 -4.36 -3.52 -5.52
C GLU A 142 -3.69 -4.78 -6.08
N LEU A 143 -3.15 -4.71 -7.30
CA LEU A 143 -2.42 -5.84 -7.90
C LEU A 143 -1.18 -6.24 -7.08
N LEU A 144 -0.52 -5.28 -6.42
CA LEU A 144 0.62 -5.55 -5.55
C LEU A 144 0.23 -6.18 -4.19
N ARG A 145 -1.00 -5.99 -3.73
CA ARG A 145 -1.47 -6.53 -2.43
C ARG A 145 -1.74 -8.03 -2.48
N VAL A 146 -2.18 -8.54 -3.62
CA VAL A 146 -2.50 -9.96 -3.77
C VAL A 146 -1.22 -10.71 -4.14
N ARG A 147 -0.54 -11.26 -3.14
CA ARG A 147 0.57 -12.21 -3.32
C ARG A 147 0.14 -13.58 -2.80
N PRO A 148 -0.43 -14.45 -3.66
CA PRO A 148 -0.74 -15.83 -3.29
C PRO A 148 0.55 -16.57 -2.89
N GLY A 149 0.44 -17.53 -2.00
CA GLY A 149 1.58 -18.39 -1.62
C GLY A 149 2.50 -17.85 -0.54
N LEU A 150 2.32 -16.61 -0.08
CA LEU A 150 2.99 -16.13 1.14
C LEU A 150 2.27 -16.74 2.37
N LYS A 151 2.50 -18.02 2.63
CA LYS A 151 2.15 -18.58 3.94
C LYS A 151 3.00 -17.86 4.97
N PHE A 152 2.33 -17.27 5.97
CA PHE A 152 3.01 -16.82 7.16
C PHE A 152 3.66 -18.05 7.80
N SER A 153 4.96 -18.21 7.60
CA SER A 153 5.75 -19.21 8.29
C SER A 153 6.29 -18.55 9.55
N ILE A 154 5.91 -19.10 10.72
CA ILE A 154 6.48 -18.66 12.00
C ILE A 154 8.01 -18.75 11.97
N GLU A 155 8.56 -19.76 11.33
CA GLU A 155 10.00 -19.98 11.20
C GLU A 155 10.68 -18.83 10.41
N ASN A 156 10.13 -18.47 9.24
CA ASN A 156 10.63 -17.31 8.47
C ASN A 156 10.43 -15.99 9.20
N ALA A 157 9.26 -15.80 9.83
CA ALA A 157 8.98 -14.61 10.61
C ALA A 157 9.90 -14.49 11.85
N MET A 158 10.25 -15.61 12.50
CA MET A 158 11.21 -15.63 13.60
C MET A 158 12.62 -15.32 13.12
N ALA A 159 13.06 -15.86 11.99
CA ALA A 159 14.36 -15.53 11.40
C ALA A 159 14.48 -14.02 11.09
N ASP A 160 13.47 -13.44 10.45
CA ASP A 160 13.37 -12.01 10.16
C ASP A 160 13.34 -11.17 11.45
N THR A 161 12.65 -11.65 12.49
CA THR A 161 12.56 -11.01 13.79
C THR A 161 13.93 -10.98 14.49
N VAL A 162 14.63 -12.11 14.54
CA VAL A 162 15.98 -12.20 15.11
C VAL A 162 16.96 -11.30 14.36
N GLN A 163 16.87 -11.29 13.02
CA GLN A 163 17.70 -10.40 12.20
C GLN A 163 17.40 -8.92 12.48
N SER A 164 16.13 -8.56 12.66
CA SER A 164 15.70 -7.20 13.00
C SER A 164 16.15 -6.78 14.40
N MET A 165 16.17 -7.68 15.36
CA MET A 165 16.67 -7.44 16.74
C MET A 165 18.16 -7.12 16.75
N ASN A 166 18.96 -7.81 15.95
CA ASN A 166 20.40 -7.56 15.83
C ASN A 166 20.75 -6.24 15.11
N GLY A 167 19.82 -5.67 14.34
CA GLY A 167 19.96 -4.37 13.64
C GLY A 167 19.18 -3.21 14.27
N GLY A 168 18.61 -3.40 15.44
CA GLY A 168 17.49 -2.66 16.02
C GLY A 168 17.61 -1.15 16.20
N SER A 169 18.80 -0.57 16.15
CA SER A 169 18.97 0.89 16.35
C SER A 169 18.71 1.73 15.07
N LYS A 170 18.74 1.14 13.88
CA LYS A 170 18.67 1.90 12.61
C LYS A 170 17.26 2.32 12.17
N LYS A 171 16.22 1.78 12.81
CA LYS A 171 14.82 2.08 12.44
C LYS A 171 14.19 3.23 13.23
N MET A 172 14.80 3.66 14.31
CA MET A 172 14.26 4.65 15.22
C MET A 172 14.68 6.07 14.86
N ILE A 173 13.71 6.97 14.83
CA ILE A 173 13.91 8.40 14.59
C ILE A 173 13.90 9.11 15.95
N LYS A 174 15.00 9.69 16.34
CA LYS A 174 15.12 10.40 17.61
C LYS A 174 14.36 11.72 17.59
N THR A 175 13.46 11.88 18.56
CA THR A 175 12.60 13.07 18.67
C THR A 175 13.35 14.30 19.15
N GLY A 176 14.42 14.10 19.91
CA GLY A 176 15.15 15.17 20.61
C GLY A 176 14.60 15.49 21.98
N TYR A 177 13.53 14.79 22.40
CA TYR A 177 13.04 14.84 23.78
C TYR A 177 13.64 13.66 24.55
N PRO A 178 14.58 13.90 25.50
CA PRO A 178 15.32 12.83 26.16
C PRO A 178 14.44 11.75 26.75
N ARG A 179 13.36 12.13 27.45
CA ARG A 179 12.43 11.18 28.05
C ARG A 179 11.70 10.31 27.03
N ILE A 180 11.27 10.88 25.90
CA ILE A 180 10.60 10.12 24.85
C ILE A 180 11.61 9.16 24.19
N ASP A 181 12.79 9.68 23.90
CA ASP A 181 13.86 8.91 23.24
C ASP A 181 14.43 7.80 24.13
N GLU A 182 14.40 7.97 25.45
CA GLU A 182 14.83 6.97 26.44
C GLU A 182 13.77 5.88 26.64
N PHE A 183 12.49 6.27 26.85
CA PHE A 183 11.40 5.33 27.10
C PHE A 183 10.92 4.58 25.87
N ALA A 184 10.69 5.31 24.77
CA ALA A 184 10.12 4.75 23.55
C ALA A 184 11.17 4.48 22.44
N GLY A 185 12.43 4.84 22.68
CA GLY A 185 13.48 4.76 21.67
C GLY A 185 13.42 5.87 20.61
N GLY A 186 12.35 6.66 20.56
CA GLY A 186 12.00 7.63 19.54
C GLY A 186 10.76 7.23 18.74
N LEU A 187 10.66 7.69 17.48
CA LEU A 187 9.59 7.30 16.57
C LEU A 187 10.05 6.11 15.72
N THR A 188 9.24 5.08 15.62
CA THR A 188 9.55 3.89 14.81
C THR A 188 9.14 4.10 13.36
N ARG A 189 10.00 3.78 12.41
CA ARG A 189 9.65 3.85 10.98
C ARG A 189 8.54 2.85 10.64
N GLY A 190 7.51 3.34 9.92
CA GLY A 190 6.37 2.53 9.52
C GLY A 190 5.27 2.40 10.58
N GLU A 191 5.43 3.05 11.74
CA GLU A 191 4.42 3.09 12.79
C GLU A 191 3.74 4.47 12.90
N ILE A 192 2.57 4.49 13.52
CA ILE A 192 1.81 5.71 13.80
C ILE A 192 1.96 6.04 15.28
N SER A 193 2.43 7.26 15.57
CA SER A 193 2.48 7.81 16.92
C SER A 193 1.38 8.86 17.10
N ILE A 194 0.54 8.73 18.11
CA ILE A 194 -0.59 9.63 18.34
C ILE A 194 -0.30 10.51 19.56
N VAL A 195 -0.41 11.83 19.35
CA VAL A 195 -0.33 12.83 20.42
C VAL A 195 -1.74 13.30 20.78
N GLY A 196 -2.25 12.84 21.91
CA GLY A 196 -3.59 13.20 22.42
C GLY A 196 -3.53 14.29 23.47
N GLY A 197 -4.59 15.14 23.54
CA GLY A 197 -4.76 16.15 24.57
C GLY A 197 -6.03 16.96 24.36
N ARG A 198 -6.54 17.57 25.45
CA ARG A 198 -7.72 18.45 25.37
C ARG A 198 -7.41 19.71 24.54
N PRO A 199 -8.44 20.41 24.02
CA PRO A 199 -8.25 21.72 23.40
C PRO A 199 -7.46 22.67 24.33
N GLY A 200 -6.54 23.44 23.76
CA GLY A 200 -5.71 24.37 24.55
C GLY A 200 -4.51 23.77 25.29
N HIS A 201 -4.36 22.45 25.38
CA HIS A 201 -3.26 21.81 26.10
C HIS A 201 -1.92 21.77 25.32
N GLY A 202 -1.80 22.52 24.25
CA GLY A 202 -0.53 22.74 23.56
C GLY A 202 -0.11 21.64 22.57
N LYS A 203 -1.04 20.81 22.05
CA LYS A 203 -0.74 19.78 21.03
C LYS A 203 0.06 20.33 19.85
N THR A 204 -0.49 21.35 19.17
CA THR A 204 0.18 22.00 18.03
C THR A 204 1.53 22.61 18.44
N THR A 205 1.63 23.19 19.62
CA THR A 205 2.92 23.73 20.12
C THR A 205 3.95 22.62 20.32
N PHE A 206 3.54 21.47 20.86
CA PHE A 206 4.43 20.30 20.97
C PHE A 206 4.86 19.81 19.59
N LEU A 207 3.90 19.68 18.63
CA LEU A 207 4.20 19.22 17.26
C LEU A 207 5.16 20.16 16.54
N VAL A 208 5.02 21.48 16.69
CA VAL A 208 5.94 22.46 16.10
C VAL A 208 7.34 22.37 16.71
N ASN A 209 7.46 22.17 18.03
CA ASN A 209 8.77 21.94 18.66
C ASN A 209 9.41 20.63 18.18
N LEU A 210 8.61 19.57 18.06
CA LEU A 210 9.06 18.29 17.49
C LEU A 210 9.56 18.45 16.06
N LEU A 211 8.80 19.17 15.22
CA LEU A 211 9.15 19.51 13.84
C LEU A 211 10.53 20.20 13.76
N VAL A 212 10.72 21.27 14.55
CA VAL A 212 11.99 22.01 14.61
C VAL A 212 13.14 21.09 15.03
N SER A 213 12.91 20.23 16.00
CA SER A 213 13.91 19.26 16.46
C SER A 213 14.27 18.23 15.37
N LEU A 214 13.27 17.67 14.67
CA LEU A 214 13.48 16.67 13.63
C LEU A 214 14.27 17.24 12.44
N ILE A 215 13.89 18.44 11.96
CA ILE A 215 14.62 19.11 10.89
C ILE A 215 16.04 19.46 11.32
N GLY A 216 16.21 19.91 12.56
CA GLY A 216 17.54 20.17 13.14
C GLY A 216 18.43 18.93 13.19
N LYS A 217 17.87 17.75 13.24
CA LYS A 217 18.58 16.45 13.16
C LYS A 217 18.78 15.94 11.72
N GLY A 218 18.29 16.67 10.72
CA GLY A 218 18.48 16.36 9.31
C GLY A 218 17.40 15.44 8.72
N TYR A 219 16.30 15.18 9.44
CA TYR A 219 15.17 14.41 8.91
C TYR A 219 14.35 15.25 7.94
N LYS A 220 13.81 14.57 6.94
CA LYS A 220 12.89 15.13 5.95
C LYS A 220 11.46 15.04 6.45
N VAL A 221 10.78 16.19 6.60
CA VAL A 221 9.48 16.26 7.28
C VAL A 221 8.41 16.89 6.38
N ALA A 222 7.26 16.22 6.26
CA ALA A 222 6.05 16.78 5.66
C ALA A 222 5.02 17.08 6.76
N VAL A 223 4.42 18.26 6.73
CA VAL A 223 3.39 18.68 7.70
C VAL A 223 2.09 18.98 6.99
N PHE A 224 1.01 18.35 7.46
CA PHE A 224 -0.35 18.65 7.04
C PHE A 224 -1.07 19.39 8.16
N ASN A 225 -1.19 20.72 8.01
CA ASN A 225 -1.88 21.60 8.94
C ASN A 225 -3.34 21.73 8.51
N ARG A 226 -4.22 20.95 9.09
CA ARG A 226 -5.64 20.97 8.70
C ARG A 226 -6.49 21.92 9.54
N GLU A 227 -5.97 22.30 10.70
CA GLU A 227 -6.66 23.21 11.64
C GLU A 227 -6.17 24.67 11.50
N LEU A 228 -4.86 24.86 11.35
CA LEU A 228 -4.25 26.18 11.32
C LEU A 228 -3.60 26.48 9.97
N PRO A 229 -3.65 27.75 9.50
CA PRO A 229 -2.86 28.16 8.34
C PRO A 229 -1.35 27.96 8.57
N ASN A 230 -0.63 27.68 7.50
CA ASN A 230 0.83 27.51 7.52
C ASN A 230 1.54 28.73 8.16
N THR A 231 1.01 29.94 7.95
CA THR A 231 1.56 31.17 8.54
C THR A 231 1.57 31.17 10.05
N GLU A 232 0.55 30.59 10.72
CA GLU A 232 0.49 30.50 12.18
C GLU A 232 1.51 29.48 12.72
N VAL A 233 1.76 28.40 12.00
CA VAL A 233 2.80 27.43 12.34
C VAL A 233 4.18 28.08 12.18
N LEU A 234 4.40 28.81 11.08
CA LEU A 234 5.67 29.53 10.84
C LEU A 234 5.95 30.58 11.93
N LYS A 235 4.96 31.34 12.40
CA LYS A 235 5.13 32.26 13.54
C LYS A 235 5.66 31.56 14.77
N LYS A 236 5.14 30.37 15.09
CA LYS A 236 5.64 29.55 16.20
C LYS A 236 7.06 29.07 15.97
N MET A 237 7.38 28.58 14.76
CA MET A 237 8.73 28.14 14.39
C MET A 237 9.75 29.26 14.55
N VAL A 238 9.43 30.47 14.07
CA VAL A 238 10.28 31.65 14.19
C VAL A 238 10.58 31.97 15.67
N CYS A 239 9.58 31.89 16.55
CA CYS A 239 9.77 32.13 17.99
C CYS A 239 10.57 31.04 18.70
N ILE A 240 10.55 29.80 18.17
CA ILE A 240 11.39 28.70 18.67
C ILE A 240 12.86 28.90 18.23
N GLU A 241 13.07 29.34 16.99
CA GLU A 241 14.44 29.57 16.45
C GLU A 241 15.10 30.83 17.02
N GLU A 242 14.31 31.81 17.45
CA GLU A 242 14.79 33.03 18.09
C GLU A 242 14.04 33.30 19.41
N PRO A 243 14.55 32.77 20.53
CA PRO A 243 13.90 32.87 21.85
C PRO A 243 13.69 34.32 22.37
N LYS A 244 14.35 35.31 21.77
CA LYS A 244 14.12 36.74 22.11
C LYS A 244 12.78 37.26 21.61
N LEU A 245 12.14 36.56 20.67
CA LEU A 245 10.84 36.92 20.15
C LEU A 245 9.73 36.41 21.05
N ASN A 246 8.84 37.33 21.45
CA ASN A 246 7.63 36.97 22.17
C ASN A 246 6.54 36.56 21.18
N TYR A 247 6.02 35.30 21.29
CA TYR A 247 4.99 34.80 20.39
C TYR A 247 3.69 35.66 20.44
N GLY A 248 3.32 36.18 21.62
CA GLY A 248 2.16 37.08 21.76
C GLY A 248 2.28 38.35 20.92
N ASP A 249 3.46 38.95 20.85
CA ASP A 249 3.70 40.18 20.08
C ASP A 249 3.76 39.86 18.58
N VAL A 250 4.42 38.77 18.21
CA VAL A 250 4.46 38.27 16.81
C VAL A 250 3.04 37.97 16.30
N ARG A 251 2.20 37.36 17.13
CA ARG A 251 0.80 37.02 16.80
C ARG A 251 -0.08 38.27 16.63
N ARG A 252 0.10 39.26 17.50
CA ARG A 252 -0.68 40.53 17.46
C ARG A 252 -0.18 41.49 16.37
N GLY A 253 1.02 41.27 15.84
CA GLY A 253 1.65 42.22 14.91
C GLY A 253 2.14 43.50 15.58
N THR A 254 2.30 43.50 16.92
CA THR A 254 2.78 44.65 17.69
C THR A 254 4.28 44.58 17.91
N LEU A 255 5.04 44.74 16.84
CA LEU A 255 6.50 44.58 16.86
C LEU A 255 7.20 45.93 16.84
N SER A 256 8.24 46.10 17.66
CA SER A 256 9.12 47.26 17.61
C SER A 256 10.06 47.17 16.37
N GLU A 257 10.61 48.31 15.96
CA GLU A 257 11.60 48.35 14.84
C GLU A 257 12.77 47.42 15.07
N SER A 258 13.31 47.38 16.29
CA SER A 258 14.37 46.43 16.67
C SER A 258 13.99 44.98 16.53
N THR A 259 12.71 44.64 16.80
CA THR A 259 12.17 43.29 16.64
C THR A 259 12.00 42.92 15.14
N ILE A 260 11.62 43.89 14.32
CA ILE A 260 11.49 43.68 12.86
C ILE A 260 12.87 43.43 12.26
N GLU A 261 13.90 44.14 12.69
CA GLU A 261 15.29 43.95 12.23
C GLU A 261 15.80 42.56 12.65
N LEU A 262 15.51 42.12 13.88
CA LEU A 262 15.80 40.78 14.36
C LEU A 262 15.11 39.71 13.49
N LEU A 263 13.84 39.91 13.13
CA LEU A 263 13.09 38.99 12.26
C LEU A 263 13.71 38.83 10.86
N ARG A 264 14.24 39.91 10.28
CA ARG A 264 14.92 39.83 8.98
C ARG A 264 16.16 38.93 9.04
N GLY A 265 16.98 39.06 10.10
CA GLY A 265 18.11 38.14 10.30
C GLY A 265 17.71 36.68 10.53
N VAL A 266 16.61 36.47 11.21
CA VAL A 266 16.05 35.12 11.43
C VAL A 266 15.51 34.53 10.14
N GLN A 267 14.91 35.33 9.27
CA GLN A 267 14.35 34.87 7.99
C GLN A 267 15.41 34.18 7.10
N GLU A 268 16.58 34.75 6.96
CA GLU A 268 17.67 34.16 6.19
C GLU A 268 18.11 32.81 6.76
N LYS A 269 18.24 32.74 8.10
CA LYS A 269 18.59 31.51 8.82
C LYS A 269 17.53 30.43 8.63
N ILE A 270 16.24 30.78 8.71
CA ILE A 270 15.13 29.89 8.52
C ILE A 270 15.11 29.37 7.08
N ASN A 271 15.19 30.24 6.07
CA ASN A 271 15.17 29.84 4.67
C ASN A 271 16.30 28.85 4.33
N LYS A 272 17.46 28.99 4.95
CA LYS A 272 18.57 28.05 4.78
C LYS A 272 18.35 26.73 5.50
N LYS A 273 17.75 26.75 6.71
CA LYS A 273 17.53 25.56 7.53
C LYS A 273 16.36 24.73 7.04
N TYR A 274 15.29 25.38 6.58
CA TYR A 274 14.02 24.79 6.17
C TYR A 274 13.84 24.83 4.64
N SER A 275 14.86 24.39 3.91
CA SER A 275 14.80 24.29 2.46
C SER A 275 13.74 23.29 1.97
N GLU A 276 13.18 23.51 0.79
CA GLU A 276 12.09 22.72 0.22
C GLU A 276 12.43 21.23 0.01
N ASP A 277 13.70 20.88 -0.05
CA ASP A 277 14.19 19.51 -0.11
C ASP A 277 14.11 18.78 1.23
N LYS A 278 13.97 19.50 2.35
CA LYS A 278 13.91 18.96 3.72
C LYS A 278 12.56 19.11 4.39
N PHE A 279 11.79 20.11 3.97
CA PHE A 279 10.57 20.49 4.66
C PHE A 279 9.49 21.00 3.72
N VAL A 280 8.27 20.48 3.85
CA VAL A 280 7.07 20.97 3.17
C VAL A 280 5.89 21.06 4.12
N MET A 281 5.03 22.05 3.91
CA MET A 281 3.78 22.24 4.67
C MET A 281 2.59 22.42 3.73
N PHE A 282 1.46 21.83 4.12
CA PHE A 282 0.19 21.92 3.41
C PHE A 282 -0.92 22.30 4.39
N ASP A 283 -1.74 23.30 4.08
CA ASP A 283 -2.93 23.71 4.85
C ASP A 283 -4.23 23.62 4.05
N ASP A 284 -4.14 23.31 2.76
CA ASP A 284 -5.25 23.16 1.83
C ASP A 284 -5.58 21.69 1.48
N VAL A 285 -4.71 20.75 1.82
CA VAL A 285 -4.87 19.33 1.49
C VAL A 285 -5.69 18.63 2.58
N ARG A 286 -6.96 18.32 2.31
CA ARG A 286 -7.87 17.66 3.28
C ARG A 286 -8.26 16.25 2.90
N ASP A 287 -8.14 15.86 1.65
CA ASP A 287 -8.46 14.51 1.20
C ASP A 287 -7.25 13.57 1.32
N PHE A 288 -7.56 12.29 1.56
CA PHE A 288 -6.52 11.27 1.73
C PHE A 288 -5.73 10.98 0.44
N PRO A 289 -6.34 10.88 -0.76
CA PRO A 289 -5.63 10.67 -2.01
C PRO A 289 -4.57 11.74 -2.29
N LYS A 290 -4.92 13.03 -2.14
CA LYS A 290 -3.95 14.13 -2.32
C LYS A 290 -2.84 14.08 -1.28
N THR A 291 -3.19 13.81 0.00
CA THR A 291 -2.20 13.61 1.06
C THR A 291 -1.21 12.51 0.67
N ALA A 292 -1.70 11.35 0.22
CA ALA A 292 -0.86 10.23 -0.20
C ALA A 292 0.01 10.58 -1.42
N SER A 293 -0.51 11.35 -2.37
CA SER A 293 0.22 11.82 -3.54
C SER A 293 1.40 12.73 -3.16
N GLU A 294 1.15 13.73 -2.31
CA GLU A 294 2.21 14.65 -1.85
C GLU A 294 3.29 13.93 -1.03
N VAL A 295 2.88 12.99 -0.15
CA VAL A 295 3.82 12.16 0.60
C VAL A 295 4.71 11.32 -0.33
N LYS A 296 4.14 10.70 -1.37
CA LYS A 296 4.90 9.89 -2.33
C LYS A 296 5.86 10.72 -3.16
N LYS A 297 5.47 11.91 -3.55
CA LYS A 297 6.30 12.86 -4.30
C LYS A 297 7.47 13.37 -3.45
N PHE A 298 7.19 13.80 -2.23
CA PHE A 298 8.19 14.37 -1.34
C PHE A 298 9.06 13.32 -0.65
N LYS A 299 8.55 12.12 -0.35
CA LYS A 299 9.21 11.00 0.36
C LYS A 299 9.83 11.43 1.69
N PRO A 300 9.01 11.89 2.66
CA PRO A 300 9.50 12.31 3.96
C PRO A 300 9.95 11.13 4.83
N ASP A 301 10.82 11.40 5.81
CA ASP A 301 11.12 10.48 6.90
C ASP A 301 10.02 10.46 7.96
N VAL A 302 9.37 11.62 8.19
CA VAL A 302 8.30 11.80 9.16
C VAL A 302 7.17 12.64 8.55
N ILE A 303 5.94 12.22 8.83
CA ILE A 303 4.73 12.97 8.51
C ILE A 303 4.12 13.45 9.81
N ILE A 304 3.81 14.75 9.90
CA ILE A 304 3.04 15.34 10.99
C ILE A 304 1.68 15.75 10.43
N ASP A 305 0.60 15.26 11.03
CA ASP A 305 -0.78 15.58 10.62
C ASP A 305 -1.51 16.19 11.82
N ASP A 306 -1.84 17.47 11.76
CA ASP A 306 -2.52 18.22 12.80
C ASP A 306 -3.88 18.77 12.25
N TYR A 307 -5.00 18.04 12.40
CA TYR A 307 -5.14 16.74 13.01
C TYR A 307 -6.03 15.81 12.14
N ILE A 308 -5.83 14.54 12.33
CA ILE A 308 -6.34 13.48 11.44
C ILE A 308 -7.86 13.43 11.28
N GLN A 309 -8.65 13.93 12.27
CA GLN A 309 -10.11 13.95 12.19
C GLN A 309 -10.68 14.89 11.12
N LEU A 310 -9.86 15.77 10.54
CA LEU A 310 -10.25 16.66 9.45
C LEU A 310 -9.96 16.07 8.06
N ILE A 311 -9.48 14.83 7.99
CA ILE A 311 -9.35 14.12 6.72
C ILE A 311 -10.74 13.70 6.25
N THR A 312 -11.13 14.15 5.06
CA THR A 312 -12.35 13.69 4.41
C THR A 312 -12.08 12.31 3.81
N PRO A 313 -12.92 11.28 4.08
CA PRO A 313 -12.82 10.01 3.39
C PRO A 313 -13.09 10.22 1.90
N SER A 314 -12.36 9.50 1.05
CA SER A 314 -12.71 9.38 -0.37
C SER A 314 -14.08 8.69 -0.46
N THR A 315 -15.07 9.39 -1.00
CA THR A 315 -16.36 8.81 -1.41
C THR A 315 -16.16 7.83 -2.55
#